data_f0dbcea2dccb7fd7f456b78cf97a9198
#
_entry.id   f0dbcea2dccb7fd7f456b78cf97a9198
#
_cell.length_a   1.000
_cell.length_b   1.000
_cell.length_c   1.000
_cell.angle_alpha   90.00
_cell.angle_beta   90.00
_cell.angle_gamma   90.00
#
_symmetry.space_group_name_H-M   'P 1'
#
loop_
_entity.id
_entity.type
_entity.pdbx_description
1 polymer ?
#
loop_
_entity_poly.entity_id
_entity_poly.type
_entity_poly.pdbx_seq_one_letter_code
_entity_poly.pdbx_strand_id
1 'polypeptide(L)'
;DIILFMVYILKITIMKTLFTIVLLCISTLLWGQNYTQKYNELYDRTEFYNSYGNLIGYAKYNSLYDRLEYYNANGDLLKTEQYNSLYNRKDIKDQYGNQQGYEKRNNLYNQNEEYDSYGNVKYKKKWNDLYQRYEIYDTYGNMVGYYKWNELYRRWEFISK
;
A
#
# COMPACT_ATOMS: atom_id res chain seq x y z
N ASP A 1 10.92 32.20 35.00
CA ASP A 1 10.38 32.23 33.65
C ASP A 1 11.16 31.38 32.64
N ILE A 2 12.50 31.26 32.74
CA ILE A 2 13.31 30.41 31.87
C ILE A 2 12.98 28.93 32.09
N ILE A 3 12.77 28.51 33.34
CA ILE A 3 12.41 27.11 33.68
C ILE A 3 11.05 26.73 33.08
N LEU A 4 10.06 27.64 33.12
CA LEU A 4 8.73 27.40 32.56
C LEU A 4 8.79 27.28 31.03
N PHE A 5 9.62 28.08 30.38
CA PHE A 5 9.88 28.01 28.93
C PHE A 5 10.59 26.68 28.54
N MET A 6 11.60 26.26 29.30
CA MET A 6 12.26 24.97 29.07
C MET A 6 11.32 23.78 29.24
N VAL A 7 10.45 23.79 30.27
CA VAL A 7 9.44 22.74 30.48
C VAL A 7 8.42 22.73 29.32
N TYR A 8 8.03 23.87 28.79
CA TYR A 8 7.12 23.99 27.66
C TYR A 8 7.74 23.40 26.38
N ILE A 9 9.00 23.76 26.06
CA ILE A 9 9.75 23.21 24.93
C ILE A 9 9.92 21.71 25.06
N LEU A 10 10.26 21.19 26.25
CA LEU A 10 10.39 19.77 26.51
C LEU A 10 9.06 19.02 26.28
N LYS A 11 7.93 19.54 26.74
CA LYS A 11 6.60 18.98 26.47
C LYS A 11 6.25 18.90 24.98
N ILE A 12 6.55 19.98 24.22
CA ILE A 12 6.31 19.99 22.77
C ILE A 12 7.20 18.97 22.07
N THR A 13 8.45 18.85 22.46
CA THR A 13 9.40 17.86 21.88
C THR A 13 8.96 16.43 22.16
N ILE A 14 8.57 16.13 23.40
CA ILE A 14 8.03 14.79 23.78
C ILE A 14 6.75 14.50 23.03
N MET A 15 5.84 15.45 22.88
CA MET A 15 4.58 15.27 22.16
C MET A 15 4.80 15.03 20.67
N LYS A 16 5.77 15.73 20.04
CA LYS A 16 6.16 15.52 18.64
C LYS A 16 6.81 14.16 18.44
N THR A 17 7.71 13.72 19.33
CA THR A 17 8.35 12.39 19.27
C THR A 17 7.34 11.25 19.50
N LEU A 18 6.40 11.39 20.45
CA LEU A 18 5.32 10.42 20.64
C LEU A 18 4.40 10.34 19.42
N PHE A 19 4.05 11.47 18.81
CA PHE A 19 3.24 11.53 17.60
C PHE A 19 3.96 10.87 16.41
N THR A 20 5.29 11.10 16.26
CA THR A 20 6.11 10.46 15.22
C THR A 20 6.25 8.95 15.43
N ILE A 21 6.39 8.49 16.68
CA ILE A 21 6.45 7.06 17.04
C ILE A 21 5.09 6.39 16.76
N VAL A 22 3.99 7.03 17.11
CA VAL A 22 2.63 6.53 16.82
C VAL A 22 2.38 6.45 15.32
N LEU A 23 2.83 7.46 14.53
CA LEU A 23 2.70 7.45 13.06
C LEU A 23 3.57 6.35 12.43
N LEU A 24 4.80 6.12 12.93
CA LEU A 24 5.66 5.02 12.51
C LEU A 24 5.07 3.65 12.87
N CYS A 25 4.47 3.50 14.06
CA CYS A 25 3.80 2.26 14.45
C CYS A 25 2.57 1.96 13.59
N ILE A 26 1.80 2.98 13.18
CA ILE A 26 0.65 2.79 12.29
C ILE A 26 1.09 2.36 10.89
N SER A 27 2.20 2.90 10.37
CA SER A 27 2.74 2.51 9.06
C SER A 27 3.29 1.08 9.04
N THR A 28 3.86 0.59 10.15
CA THR A 28 4.35 -0.79 10.28
C THR A 28 3.25 -1.81 10.57
N LEU A 29 2.13 -1.38 11.18
CA LEU A 29 0.97 -2.25 11.45
C LEU A 29 0.17 -2.62 10.19
N LEU A 30 0.26 -1.82 9.12
CA LEU A 30 -0.42 -2.13 7.85
C LEU A 30 0.30 -3.17 6.98
N TRP A 31 1.58 -3.45 7.24
CA TRP A 31 2.42 -4.34 6.41
C TRP A 31 2.44 -5.80 6.85
N GLY A 32 1.89 -6.12 8.04
CA GLY A 32 1.82 -7.48 8.57
C GLY A 32 0.41 -8.04 8.71
N GLN A 33 -0.64 -7.33 8.27
CA GLN A 33 -2.01 -7.80 8.46
C GLN A 33 -2.53 -8.51 7.20
N ASN A 34 -3.10 -9.69 7.42
CA ASN A 34 -3.88 -10.37 6.39
C ASN A 34 -5.10 -9.52 6.04
N TYR A 35 -5.34 -9.33 4.75
CA TYR A 35 -6.52 -8.63 4.28
C TYR A 35 -7.15 -9.35 3.08
N THR A 36 -8.42 -9.09 2.88
CA THR A 36 -9.18 -9.59 1.74
C THR A 36 -9.64 -8.44 0.88
N GLN A 37 -9.76 -8.67 -0.43
CA GLN A 37 -10.27 -7.69 -1.36
C GLN A 37 -11.43 -8.27 -2.17
N LYS A 38 -12.50 -7.50 -2.30
CA LYS A 38 -13.71 -7.87 -3.01
C LYS A 38 -14.19 -6.71 -3.87
N TYR A 39 -14.56 -7.00 -5.12
CA TYR A 39 -15.20 -6.01 -5.96
C TYR A 39 -16.67 -5.80 -5.54
N ASN A 40 -17.05 -4.54 -5.37
CA ASN A 40 -18.42 -4.12 -5.05
C ASN A 40 -19.04 -3.48 -6.29
N GLU A 41 -19.93 -4.22 -6.96
CA GLU A 41 -20.59 -3.79 -8.19
C GLU A 41 -21.49 -2.56 -7.99
N LEU A 42 -22.11 -2.42 -6.81
CA LEU A 42 -23.02 -1.30 -6.54
C LEU A 42 -22.27 0.05 -6.51
N TYR A 43 -21.05 0.06 -5.97
CA TYR A 43 -20.23 1.26 -5.85
C TYR A 43 -19.14 1.35 -6.89
N ASP A 44 -19.01 0.36 -7.78
CA ASP A 44 -17.98 0.26 -8.83
C ASP A 44 -16.57 0.49 -8.24
N ARG A 45 -16.22 -0.31 -7.22
CA ARG A 45 -14.96 -0.19 -6.52
C ARG A 45 -14.49 -1.52 -5.93
N THR A 46 -13.17 -1.67 -5.74
CA THR A 46 -12.59 -2.78 -4.99
C THR A 46 -12.45 -2.39 -3.52
N GLU A 47 -13.08 -3.14 -2.63
CA GLU A 47 -13.08 -2.93 -1.18
C GLU A 47 -12.06 -3.84 -0.50
N PHE A 48 -11.37 -3.31 0.52
CA PHE A 48 -10.37 -4.01 1.32
C PHE A 48 -10.89 -4.19 2.73
N TYR A 49 -10.78 -5.41 3.25
CA TYR A 49 -11.28 -5.80 4.57
C TYR A 49 -10.16 -6.44 5.39
N ASN A 50 -10.07 -6.11 6.67
CA ASN A 50 -9.15 -6.78 7.58
C ASN A 50 -9.61 -8.21 7.90
N SER A 51 -8.82 -8.95 8.70
CA SER A 51 -9.13 -10.33 9.12
C SER A 51 -10.41 -10.45 9.94
N TYR A 52 -10.90 -9.35 10.53
CA TYR A 52 -12.16 -9.30 11.28
C TYR A 52 -13.38 -8.97 10.42
N GLY A 53 -13.18 -8.74 9.11
CA GLY A 53 -14.26 -8.38 8.18
C GLY A 53 -14.64 -6.89 8.19
N ASN A 54 -13.88 -6.03 8.86
CA ASN A 54 -14.12 -4.59 8.83
C ASN A 54 -13.51 -3.97 7.59
N LEU A 55 -14.25 -3.08 6.93
CA LEU A 55 -13.75 -2.28 5.80
C LEU A 55 -12.59 -1.39 6.29
N ILE A 56 -11.44 -1.49 5.62
CA ILE A 56 -10.25 -0.68 5.90
C ILE A 56 -9.97 0.36 4.82
N GLY A 57 -10.59 0.21 3.64
CA GLY A 57 -10.46 1.14 2.53
C GLY A 57 -11.01 0.57 1.24
N TYR A 58 -10.87 1.32 0.17
CA TYR A 58 -11.30 0.90 -1.17
C TYR A 58 -10.45 1.56 -2.26
N ALA A 59 -10.44 0.95 -3.44
CA ALA A 59 -9.85 1.50 -4.65
C ALA A 59 -10.94 1.71 -5.72
N LYS A 60 -10.94 2.86 -6.36
CA LYS A 60 -11.87 3.22 -7.43
C LYS A 60 -11.14 3.82 -8.62
N TYR A 61 -11.54 3.41 -9.83
CA TYR A 61 -11.01 4.01 -11.05
C TYR A 61 -11.67 5.37 -11.30
N ASN A 62 -10.86 6.39 -11.54
CA ASN A 62 -11.28 7.73 -11.90
C ASN A 62 -11.04 7.94 -13.39
N SER A 63 -12.12 7.83 -14.18
CA SER A 63 -12.04 7.93 -15.65
C SER A 63 -11.70 9.34 -16.15
N LEU A 64 -11.97 10.40 -15.35
CA LEU A 64 -11.64 11.78 -15.73
C LEU A 64 -10.12 12.00 -15.75
N TYR A 65 -9.41 11.38 -14.80
CA TYR A 65 -7.96 11.53 -14.66
C TYR A 65 -7.18 10.29 -15.13
N ASP A 66 -7.87 9.26 -15.65
CA ASP A 66 -7.28 7.99 -16.12
C ASP A 66 -6.33 7.38 -15.08
N ARG A 67 -6.84 7.22 -13.84
CA ARG A 67 -6.03 6.71 -12.72
C ARG A 67 -6.86 5.91 -11.73
N LEU A 68 -6.19 5.02 -10.99
CA LEU A 68 -6.76 4.31 -9.85
C LEU A 68 -6.51 5.14 -8.58
N GLU A 69 -7.54 5.37 -7.80
CA GLU A 69 -7.52 6.14 -6.55
C GLU A 69 -7.81 5.23 -5.37
N TYR A 70 -6.98 5.32 -4.32
CA TYR A 70 -7.11 4.53 -3.09
C TYR A 70 -7.55 5.42 -1.94
N TYR A 71 -8.56 4.99 -1.22
CA TYR A 71 -9.18 5.70 -0.13
C TYR A 71 -9.15 4.87 1.16
N ASN A 72 -9.12 5.53 2.31
CA ASN A 72 -9.39 4.87 3.58
C ASN A 72 -10.89 4.57 3.74
N ALA A 73 -11.28 3.92 4.86
CA ALA A 73 -12.67 3.61 5.15
C ALA A 73 -13.58 4.85 5.31
N ASN A 74 -12.99 6.00 5.68
CA ASN A 74 -13.71 7.28 5.83
C ASN A 74 -13.91 8.03 4.51
N GLY A 75 -13.25 7.59 3.43
CA GLY A 75 -13.32 8.25 2.12
C GLY A 75 -12.22 9.29 1.87
N ASP A 76 -11.18 9.35 2.71
CA ASP A 76 -10.03 10.22 2.47
C ASP A 76 -9.10 9.57 1.45
N LEU A 77 -8.66 10.34 0.45
CA LEU A 77 -7.71 9.89 -0.56
C LEU A 77 -6.35 9.61 0.11
N LEU A 78 -5.79 8.43 -0.14
CA LEU A 78 -4.48 8.02 0.38
C LEU A 78 -3.38 8.09 -0.68
N LYS A 79 -3.67 7.55 -1.86
CA LYS A 79 -2.72 7.49 -2.98
C LYS A 79 -3.44 7.34 -4.32
N THR A 80 -2.70 7.61 -5.38
CA THR A 80 -3.14 7.37 -6.76
C THR A 80 -2.11 6.53 -7.51
N GLU A 81 -2.58 5.72 -8.45
CA GLU A 81 -1.75 4.95 -9.38
C GLU A 81 -2.17 5.27 -10.81
N GLN A 82 -1.23 5.70 -11.63
CA GLN A 82 -1.47 6.09 -13.01
C GLN A 82 -0.41 5.49 -13.95
N TYR A 83 -0.87 4.95 -15.09
CA TYR A 83 0.05 4.46 -16.11
C TYR A 83 0.77 5.62 -16.80
N ASN A 84 2.09 5.52 -16.85
CA ASN A 84 2.97 6.48 -17.52
C ASN A 84 3.56 5.81 -18.77
N SER A 85 2.98 6.13 -19.92
CA SER A 85 3.38 5.54 -21.21
C SER A 85 4.79 5.91 -21.64
N LEU A 86 5.28 7.10 -21.26
CA LEU A 86 6.64 7.56 -21.60
C LEU A 86 7.72 6.65 -20.97
N TYR A 87 7.48 6.21 -19.72
CA TYR A 87 8.43 5.38 -18.99
C TYR A 87 8.02 3.91 -18.92
N ASN A 88 6.88 3.54 -19.53
CA ASN A 88 6.30 2.20 -19.51
C ASN A 88 6.24 1.64 -18.08
N ARG A 89 5.62 2.40 -17.18
CA ARG A 89 5.51 2.08 -15.76
C ARG A 89 4.22 2.66 -15.18
N LYS A 90 3.82 2.18 -14.01
CA LYS A 90 2.72 2.73 -13.23
C LYS A 90 3.29 3.62 -12.12
N ASP A 91 3.10 4.92 -12.23
CA ASP A 91 3.52 5.89 -11.21
C ASP A 91 2.57 5.86 -10.01
N ILE A 92 3.15 5.94 -8.80
CA ILE A 92 2.45 5.93 -7.52
C ILE A 92 2.69 7.29 -6.85
N LYS A 93 1.61 8.00 -6.53
CA LYS A 93 1.66 9.31 -5.88
C LYS A 93 0.84 9.32 -4.61
N ASP A 94 1.23 10.15 -3.63
CA ASP A 94 0.44 10.39 -2.42
C ASP A 94 -0.81 11.25 -2.70
N GLN A 95 -1.59 11.52 -1.66
CA GLN A 95 -2.79 12.36 -1.71
C GLN A 95 -2.50 13.82 -2.14
N TYR A 96 -1.27 14.27 -2.02
CA TYR A 96 -0.84 15.63 -2.40
C TYR A 96 -0.23 15.67 -3.82
N GLY A 97 -0.12 14.52 -4.50
CA GLY A 97 0.46 14.40 -5.84
C GLY A 97 1.98 14.19 -5.87
N ASN A 98 2.65 14.04 -4.72
CA ASN A 98 4.09 13.78 -4.68
C ASN A 98 4.38 12.33 -5.08
N GLN A 99 5.43 12.13 -5.89
CA GLN A 99 5.88 10.81 -6.31
C GLN A 99 6.35 9.98 -5.11
N GLN A 100 5.69 8.87 -4.84
CA GLN A 100 6.06 7.91 -3.78
C GLN A 100 6.86 6.74 -4.31
N GLY A 101 6.70 6.44 -5.60
CA GLY A 101 7.36 5.33 -6.25
C GLY A 101 6.71 4.98 -7.59
N TYR A 102 7.04 3.82 -8.12
CA TYR A 102 6.44 3.30 -9.34
C TYR A 102 6.50 1.77 -9.39
N GLU A 103 5.60 1.15 -10.15
CA GLU A 103 5.64 -0.28 -10.49
C GLU A 103 6.03 -0.46 -11.96
N LYS A 104 6.97 -1.35 -12.23
CA LYS A 104 7.42 -1.68 -13.58
C LYS A 104 7.54 -3.18 -13.78
N ARG A 105 7.17 -3.65 -14.99
CA ARG A 105 7.38 -5.03 -15.39
C ARG A 105 8.85 -5.27 -15.72
N ASN A 106 9.45 -6.27 -15.06
CA ASN A 106 10.75 -6.80 -15.42
C ASN A 106 10.55 -8.07 -16.25
N ASN A 107 10.72 -7.94 -17.58
CA ASN A 107 10.48 -9.04 -18.52
C ASN A 107 11.54 -10.13 -18.42
N LEU A 108 12.78 -9.79 -18.02
CA LEU A 108 13.87 -10.74 -17.90
C LEU A 108 13.57 -11.80 -16.82
N TYR A 109 13.00 -11.34 -15.68
CA TYR A 109 12.68 -12.21 -14.56
C TYR A 109 11.20 -12.57 -14.48
N ASN A 110 10.39 -12.14 -15.45
CA ASN A 110 8.95 -12.37 -15.50
C ASN A 110 8.22 -11.98 -14.21
N GLN A 111 8.55 -10.80 -13.65
CA GLN A 111 8.03 -10.29 -12.39
C GLN A 111 7.68 -8.80 -12.48
N ASN A 112 6.80 -8.32 -11.59
CA ASN A 112 6.59 -6.90 -11.38
C ASN A 112 7.48 -6.44 -10.23
N GLU A 113 8.09 -5.27 -10.38
CA GLU A 113 8.96 -4.66 -9.37
C GLU A 113 8.39 -3.32 -8.95
N GLU A 114 8.23 -3.13 -7.64
CA GLU A 114 7.87 -1.86 -7.04
C GLU A 114 9.12 -1.14 -6.58
N TYR A 115 9.23 0.12 -6.95
CA TYR A 115 10.35 1.00 -6.66
C TYR A 115 9.91 2.14 -5.74
N ASP A 116 10.82 2.65 -4.91
CA ASP A 116 10.63 3.89 -4.16
C ASP A 116 10.78 5.13 -5.07
N SER A 117 10.61 6.33 -4.50
CA SER A 117 10.77 7.59 -5.22
C SER A 117 12.20 7.87 -5.68
N TYR A 118 13.20 7.18 -5.11
CA TYR A 118 14.61 7.28 -5.45
C TYR A 118 15.05 6.26 -6.51
N GLY A 119 14.15 5.33 -6.88
CA GLY A 119 14.44 4.29 -7.87
C GLY A 119 15.03 3.01 -7.29
N ASN A 120 15.01 2.82 -5.99
CA ASN A 120 15.41 1.56 -5.37
C ASN A 120 14.25 0.57 -5.38
N VAL A 121 14.53 -0.70 -5.69
CA VAL A 121 13.51 -1.75 -5.60
C VAL A 121 13.09 -1.93 -4.15
N LYS A 122 11.78 -1.94 -3.91
CA LYS A 122 11.17 -2.25 -2.60
C LYS A 122 10.67 -3.68 -2.52
N TYR A 123 9.89 -4.08 -3.53
CA TYR A 123 9.26 -5.39 -3.60
C TYR A 123 9.30 -5.95 -5.01
N LYS A 124 9.27 -7.29 -5.08
CA LYS A 124 9.14 -8.06 -6.32
C LYS A 124 7.90 -8.93 -6.20
N LYS A 125 6.99 -8.88 -7.18
CA LYS A 125 5.78 -9.71 -7.24
C LYS A 125 5.89 -10.67 -8.41
N LYS A 126 5.85 -11.97 -8.12
CA LYS A 126 6.00 -13.03 -9.11
C LYS A 126 4.85 -14.04 -8.98
N TRP A 127 4.34 -14.51 -10.12
CA TRP A 127 3.40 -15.61 -10.15
C TRP A 127 4.12 -16.95 -9.88
N ASN A 128 3.54 -17.76 -9.02
CA ASN A 128 4.02 -19.11 -8.73
C ASN A 128 3.00 -20.13 -9.26
N ASP A 129 3.37 -20.82 -10.36
CA ASP A 129 2.48 -21.79 -11.05
C ASP A 129 2.16 -23.01 -10.19
N LEU A 130 3.10 -23.46 -9.35
CA LEU A 130 2.90 -24.62 -8.49
C LEU A 130 1.82 -24.36 -7.43
N TYR A 131 1.84 -23.17 -6.83
CA TYR A 131 0.91 -22.80 -5.75
C TYR A 131 -0.25 -21.93 -6.24
N GLN A 132 -0.32 -21.60 -7.54
CA GLN A 132 -1.37 -20.77 -8.15
C GLN A 132 -1.64 -19.48 -7.36
N ARG A 133 -0.54 -18.73 -7.11
CA ARG A 133 -0.57 -17.51 -6.30
C ARG A 133 0.48 -16.50 -6.72
N TYR A 134 0.26 -15.21 -6.41
CA TYR A 134 1.29 -14.20 -6.52
C TYR A 134 2.10 -14.10 -5.24
N GLU A 135 3.39 -14.36 -5.30
CA GLU A 135 4.33 -14.24 -4.19
C GLU A 135 5.02 -12.88 -4.21
N ILE A 136 5.19 -12.28 -3.02
CA ILE A 136 5.84 -10.98 -2.84
C ILE A 136 7.10 -11.19 -2.04
N TYR A 137 8.19 -10.63 -2.57
CA TYR A 137 9.52 -10.72 -1.99
C TYR A 137 10.07 -9.33 -1.71
N ASP A 138 10.84 -9.19 -0.62
CA ASP A 138 11.65 -7.99 -0.35
C ASP A 138 12.90 -7.93 -1.25
N THR A 139 13.71 -6.90 -1.06
CA THR A 139 14.97 -6.70 -1.81
C THR A 139 16.02 -7.76 -1.51
N TYR A 140 15.96 -8.40 -0.35
CA TYR A 140 16.87 -9.46 0.08
C TYR A 140 16.44 -10.85 -0.43
N GLY A 141 15.25 -10.94 -1.04
CA GLY A 141 14.71 -12.20 -1.54
C GLY A 141 13.90 -12.99 -0.51
N ASN A 142 13.58 -12.40 0.65
CA ASN A 142 12.69 -13.03 1.62
C ASN A 142 11.24 -12.84 1.18
N MET A 143 10.45 -13.91 1.25
CA MET A 143 9.02 -13.82 0.97
C MET A 143 8.32 -13.12 2.14
N VAL A 144 7.68 -11.97 1.85
CA VAL A 144 6.94 -11.17 2.83
C VAL A 144 5.45 -11.50 2.86
N GLY A 145 4.96 -12.17 1.84
CA GLY A 145 3.57 -12.60 1.75
C GLY A 145 3.18 -13.06 0.37
N TYR A 146 1.91 -13.40 0.19
CA TYR A 146 1.38 -13.81 -1.10
C TYR A 146 -0.11 -13.47 -1.24
N TYR A 147 -0.57 -13.30 -2.49
CA TYR A 147 -1.98 -13.20 -2.84
C TYR A 147 -2.46 -14.54 -3.39
N LYS A 148 -3.55 -15.06 -2.84
CA LYS A 148 -4.21 -16.27 -3.31
C LYS A 148 -5.68 -15.99 -3.60
N TRP A 149 -6.18 -16.54 -4.71
CA TRP A 149 -7.61 -16.51 -5.02
C TRP A 149 -8.35 -17.52 -4.15
N ASN A 150 -9.42 -17.07 -3.49
CA ASN A 150 -10.32 -17.91 -2.73
C ASN A 150 -11.59 -18.17 -3.55
N GLU A 151 -11.73 -19.38 -4.11
CA GLU A 151 -12.84 -19.76 -4.97
C GLU A 151 -14.19 -19.72 -4.25
N LEU A 152 -14.22 -20.15 -2.98
CA LEU A 152 -15.46 -20.19 -2.19
C LEU A 152 -16.06 -18.79 -1.99
N TYR A 153 -15.20 -17.82 -1.69
CA TYR A 153 -15.62 -16.45 -1.42
C TYR A 153 -15.45 -15.52 -2.63
N ARG A 154 -14.92 -16.03 -3.75
CA ARG A 154 -14.68 -15.29 -5.02
C ARG A 154 -13.96 -13.97 -4.78
N ARG A 155 -12.81 -14.04 -4.07
CA ARG A 155 -12.02 -12.86 -3.70
C ARG A 155 -10.54 -13.19 -3.59
N TRP A 156 -9.70 -12.18 -3.76
CA TRP A 156 -8.29 -12.27 -3.45
C TRP A 156 -8.04 -12.10 -1.94
N GLU A 157 -7.16 -12.89 -1.40
CA GLU A 157 -6.74 -12.84 0.00
C GLU A 157 -5.23 -12.63 0.04
N PHE A 158 -4.79 -11.57 0.75
CA PHE A 158 -3.37 -11.38 1.06
C PHE A 158 -3.06 -12.04 2.39
N ILE A 159 -2.01 -12.86 2.40
CA ILE A 159 -1.53 -13.59 3.57
C ILE A 159 -0.08 -13.17 3.79
N SER A 160 0.17 -12.49 4.90
CA SER A 160 1.53 -12.12 5.33
C SER A 160 2.28 -13.35 5.83
N LYS A 161 3.61 -13.34 5.70
CA LYS A 161 4.50 -14.40 6.18
C LYS A 161 5.34 -13.91 7.35
#